data_23f4b1b028d1c9ce63cce22e17edb33d
#
_entry.id   23f4b1b028d1c9ce63cce22e17edb33d
#
_cell.length_a   1.000
_cell.length_b   1.000
_cell.length_c   1.000
_cell.angle_alpha   90.00
_cell.angle_beta   90.00
_cell.angle_gamma   90.00
#
_symmetry.space_group_name_H-M   'P 1'
#
loop_
_entity.id
_entity.type
_entity.pdbx_description
1 polymer ?
#
loop_
_entity_poly.entity_id
_entity_poly.type
_entity_poly.pdbx_seq_one_letter_code
_entity_poly.pdbx_strand_id
1 'polypeptide(L)'
;MFLIEFASENDIKNIMSIIKTATELLPDPSWFVDDTEDFFLAHIKEKGFTLKAMSDGNIAAFLTIRYPGLDEDNLGYSLDFDKKEELVRVAHIETCAVLPEYQGNRLESTLIKEALSILEKTSYTHILGTVHPDNLASVKSFLNNGFHNEKTVPKYGGVIRHILYKKLDK
;
A
#
# COMPACT_ATOMS: atom_id res chain seq x y z
N MET A 1 -2.71 19.51 -11.43
CA MET A 1 -1.49 18.65 -11.62
C MET A 1 -1.11 18.12 -10.26
N PHE A 2 -0.78 16.83 -10.15
CA PHE A 2 -0.34 16.22 -8.89
C PHE A 2 1.18 16.04 -8.90
N LEU A 3 1.83 16.45 -7.81
CA LEU A 3 3.24 16.21 -7.57
C LEU A 3 3.37 15.04 -6.58
N ILE A 4 4.15 14.01 -6.95
CA ILE A 4 4.44 12.89 -6.06
C ILE A 4 5.79 13.13 -5.39
N GLU A 5 5.82 13.01 -4.07
CA GLU A 5 7.02 13.17 -3.27
C GLU A 5 6.99 12.27 -2.03
N PHE A 6 8.14 12.08 -1.38
CA PHE A 6 8.21 11.37 -0.12
C PHE A 6 7.52 12.16 0.99
N ALA A 7 6.75 11.45 1.80
CA ALA A 7 6.22 12.01 3.03
C ALA A 7 7.32 12.13 4.09
N SER A 8 7.14 13.06 4.99
CA SER A 8 7.99 13.31 6.15
C SER A 8 7.21 13.14 7.46
N GLU A 9 7.90 13.20 8.60
CA GLU A 9 7.27 13.17 9.92
C GLU A 9 6.22 14.28 10.10
N ASN A 10 6.43 15.43 9.44
CA ASN A 10 5.50 16.56 9.50
C ASN A 10 4.16 16.26 8.83
N ASP A 11 4.09 15.25 7.98
CA ASP A 11 2.89 14.87 7.22
C ASP A 11 1.99 13.89 7.99
N ILE A 12 2.47 13.29 9.09
CA ILE A 12 1.78 12.21 9.81
C ILE A 12 0.37 12.62 10.23
N LYS A 13 0.19 13.81 10.79
CA LYS A 13 -1.14 14.30 11.20
C LYS A 13 -2.10 14.40 10.02
N ASN A 14 -1.61 14.86 8.88
CA ASN A 14 -2.41 14.95 7.67
C ASN A 14 -2.74 13.56 7.13
N ILE A 15 -1.81 12.62 7.14
CA ILE A 15 -2.02 11.21 6.74
C ILE A 15 -3.11 10.59 7.62
N MET A 16 -3.05 10.75 8.95
CA MET A 16 -4.07 10.24 9.88
C MET A 16 -5.44 10.86 9.60
N SER A 17 -5.49 12.15 9.28
CA SER A 17 -6.74 12.82 8.90
C SER A 17 -7.31 12.29 7.58
N ILE A 18 -6.46 12.01 6.60
CA ILE A 18 -6.87 11.44 5.31
C ILE A 18 -7.47 10.04 5.50
N ILE A 19 -6.82 9.20 6.32
CA ILE A 19 -7.33 7.86 6.65
C ILE A 19 -8.73 7.97 7.24
N LYS A 20 -8.89 8.80 8.27
CA LYS A 20 -10.18 8.99 8.93
C LYS A 20 -11.26 9.40 7.92
N THR A 21 -10.99 10.43 7.11
CA THR A 21 -11.95 10.91 6.11
C THR A 21 -12.26 9.85 5.06
N ALA A 22 -11.25 9.15 4.56
CA ALA A 22 -11.45 8.12 3.53
C ALA A 22 -12.23 6.91 4.06
N THR A 23 -11.95 6.47 5.31
CA THR A 23 -12.62 5.30 5.89
C THR A 23 -14.06 5.56 6.31
N GLU A 24 -14.37 6.78 6.77
CA GLU A 24 -15.75 7.17 7.11
C GLU A 24 -16.71 7.11 5.91
N LEU A 25 -16.18 7.17 4.70
CA LEU A 25 -16.97 7.16 3.46
C LEU A 25 -16.93 5.83 2.71
N LEU A 26 -16.29 4.81 3.27
CA LEU A 26 -16.30 3.48 2.66
C LEU A 26 -17.69 2.87 2.74
N PRO A 27 -18.13 2.15 1.68
CA PRO A 27 -19.37 1.39 1.71
C PRO A 27 -19.40 0.31 2.80
N ASP A 28 -18.23 -0.25 3.11
CA ASP A 28 -18.03 -1.27 4.13
C ASP A 28 -16.72 -0.99 4.87
N PRO A 29 -16.76 -0.77 6.20
CA PRO A 29 -15.56 -0.52 7.00
C PRO A 29 -14.52 -1.65 6.91
N SER A 30 -14.94 -2.88 6.61
CA SER A 30 -14.02 -4.02 6.48
C SER A 30 -13.05 -3.93 5.29
N TRP A 31 -13.26 -2.98 4.39
CA TRP A 31 -12.35 -2.75 3.27
C TRP A 31 -11.00 -2.18 3.69
N PHE A 32 -10.93 -1.59 4.87
CA PHE A 32 -9.74 -0.93 5.38
C PHE A 32 -9.34 -1.52 6.75
N VAL A 33 -8.05 -1.62 6.98
CA VAL A 33 -7.47 -1.96 8.29
C VAL A 33 -6.76 -0.72 8.82
N ASP A 34 -7.14 -0.28 10.01
CA ASP A 34 -6.55 0.91 10.63
C ASP A 34 -5.11 0.66 11.07
N ASP A 35 -4.25 1.62 10.78
CA ASP A 35 -2.88 1.70 11.24
C ASP A 35 -2.71 2.88 12.21
N THR A 36 -1.73 2.78 13.10
CA THR A 36 -1.45 3.80 14.10
C THR A 36 -0.51 4.89 13.59
N GLU A 37 -0.47 6.02 14.29
CA GLU A 37 0.52 7.07 14.03
C GLU A 37 1.95 6.55 14.11
N ASP A 38 2.26 5.71 15.11
CA ASP A 38 3.58 5.07 15.29
C ASP A 38 3.94 4.14 14.11
N PHE A 39 2.94 3.46 13.55
CA PHE A 39 3.13 2.66 12.34
C PHE A 39 3.62 3.53 11.18
N PHE A 40 2.92 4.62 10.87
CA PHE A 40 3.32 5.52 9.78
C PHE A 40 4.67 6.17 10.02
N LEU A 41 4.96 6.57 11.26
CA LEU A 41 6.25 7.14 11.63
C LEU A 41 7.41 6.17 11.36
N ALA A 42 7.23 4.88 11.68
CA ALA A 42 8.22 3.84 11.40
C ALA A 42 8.46 3.65 9.88
N HIS A 43 7.40 3.80 9.06
CA HIS A 43 7.44 3.61 7.61
C HIS A 43 7.80 4.87 6.80
N ILE A 44 8.17 5.93 7.48
CA ILE A 44 8.84 7.09 6.90
C ILE A 44 10.37 6.98 7.06
N LYS A 45 10.84 6.22 8.06
CA LYS A 45 12.27 6.13 8.42
C LYS A 45 12.94 4.87 7.90
N GLU A 46 12.68 3.73 8.55
CA GLU A 46 13.52 2.53 8.39
C GLU A 46 12.77 1.31 7.84
N LYS A 47 11.48 1.20 8.16
CA LYS A 47 10.69 0.01 7.83
C LYS A 47 10.01 0.06 6.46
N GLY A 48 10.29 1.08 5.68
CA GLY A 48 9.71 1.31 4.37
C GLY A 48 9.78 2.77 3.98
N PHE A 49 8.81 3.22 3.20
CA PHE A 49 8.65 4.64 2.86
C PHE A 49 7.17 4.95 2.57
N THR A 50 6.84 6.22 2.67
CA THR A 50 5.49 6.70 2.32
C THR A 50 5.62 7.77 1.23
N LEU A 51 4.82 7.64 0.17
CA LEU A 51 4.65 8.64 -0.88
C LEU A 51 3.37 9.42 -0.65
N LYS A 52 3.38 10.71 -0.99
CA LYS A 52 2.21 11.58 -0.99
C LYS A 52 2.02 12.23 -2.35
N ALA A 53 0.77 12.39 -2.75
CA ALA A 53 0.37 13.16 -3.93
C ALA A 53 -0.11 14.53 -3.48
N MET A 54 0.57 15.58 -3.91
CA MET A 54 0.27 16.97 -3.57
C MET A 54 -0.56 17.63 -4.65
N SER A 55 -1.57 18.41 -4.23
CA SER A 55 -2.34 19.31 -5.09
C SER A 55 -2.56 20.62 -4.36
N ASP A 56 -2.15 21.73 -4.97
CA ASP A 56 -2.35 23.09 -4.44
C ASP A 56 -1.92 23.25 -2.95
N GLY A 57 -0.79 22.63 -2.60
CA GLY A 57 -0.24 22.68 -1.24
C GLY A 57 -0.86 21.70 -0.24
N ASN A 58 -1.84 20.89 -0.64
CA ASN A 58 -2.50 19.90 0.21
C ASN A 58 -2.13 18.49 -0.22
N ILE A 59 -2.15 17.56 0.73
CA ILE A 59 -2.00 16.12 0.43
C ILE A 59 -3.35 15.60 -0.06
N ALA A 60 -3.40 15.16 -1.31
CA ALA A 60 -4.59 14.59 -1.94
C ALA A 60 -4.73 13.08 -1.71
N ALA A 61 -3.60 12.40 -1.60
CA ALA A 61 -3.51 10.95 -1.40
C ALA A 61 -2.14 10.57 -0.86
N PHE A 62 -2.03 9.38 -0.27
CA PHE A 62 -0.75 8.79 0.11
C PHE A 62 -0.74 7.28 -0.11
N LEU A 63 0.45 6.70 -0.14
CA LEU A 63 0.68 5.27 -0.21
C LEU A 63 1.91 4.91 0.62
N THR A 64 1.77 3.91 1.50
CA THR A 64 2.85 3.42 2.35
C THR A 64 3.36 2.07 1.85
N ILE A 65 4.67 1.96 1.70
CA ILE A 65 5.41 0.72 1.46
C ILE A 65 6.01 0.26 2.78
N ARG A 66 5.83 -1.03 3.07
CA ARG A 66 6.41 -1.70 4.23
C ARG A 66 7.41 -2.76 3.80
N TYR A 67 8.49 -2.87 4.55
CA TYR A 67 9.48 -3.95 4.46
C TYR A 67 9.28 -4.92 5.64
N PRO A 68 8.50 -6.00 5.48
CA PRO A 68 8.12 -6.87 6.59
C PRO A 68 9.27 -7.75 7.09
N GLY A 69 10.31 -7.95 6.26
CA GLY A 69 11.42 -8.81 6.64
C GLY A 69 10.97 -10.23 7.00
N LEU A 70 11.20 -10.64 8.24
CA LEU A 70 10.79 -11.95 8.76
C LEU A 70 9.59 -11.87 9.72
N ASP A 71 8.87 -10.76 9.75
CA ASP A 71 7.67 -10.61 10.56
C ASP A 71 6.63 -11.69 10.19
N GLU A 72 5.89 -12.19 11.18
CA GLU A 72 4.94 -13.30 11.00
C GLU A 72 3.81 -12.99 10.01
N ASP A 73 3.51 -11.71 9.81
CA ASP A 73 2.50 -11.23 8.87
C ASP A 73 3.04 -10.91 7.48
N ASN A 74 4.30 -11.26 7.20
CA ASN A 74 4.85 -11.14 5.85
C ASN A 74 4.00 -11.96 4.86
N LEU A 75 3.43 -11.28 3.86
CA LEU A 75 2.56 -11.91 2.86
C LEU A 75 3.28 -12.98 2.02
N GLY A 76 4.60 -12.99 2.00
CA GLY A 76 5.38 -14.06 1.37
C GLY A 76 5.05 -15.44 1.93
N TYR A 77 4.74 -15.56 3.23
CA TYR A 77 4.27 -16.82 3.82
C TYR A 77 2.94 -17.30 3.21
N SER A 78 2.09 -16.38 2.80
CA SER A 78 0.84 -16.74 2.11
C SER A 78 1.06 -17.29 0.69
N LEU A 79 2.25 -17.07 0.12
CA LEU A 79 2.69 -17.61 -1.17
C LEU A 79 3.62 -18.82 -1.00
N ASP A 80 3.65 -19.40 0.18
CA ASP A 80 4.46 -20.56 0.52
C ASP A 80 5.99 -20.30 0.38
N PHE A 81 6.43 -19.04 0.54
CA PHE A 81 7.84 -18.73 0.66
C PHE A 81 8.35 -19.24 2.01
N ASP A 82 9.29 -20.17 1.98
CA ASP A 82 9.90 -20.79 3.16
C ASP A 82 11.37 -20.39 3.38
N LYS A 83 11.97 -19.81 2.35
CA LYS A 83 13.38 -19.38 2.41
C LYS A 83 13.50 -17.95 2.89
N LYS A 84 14.36 -17.77 3.89
CA LYS A 84 14.68 -16.46 4.44
C LYS A 84 15.12 -15.47 3.36
N GLU A 85 15.87 -15.93 2.37
CA GLU A 85 16.40 -15.13 1.26
C GLU A 85 15.29 -14.58 0.36
N GLU A 86 14.16 -15.27 0.26
CA GLU A 86 12.98 -14.80 -0.48
C GLU A 86 12.14 -13.84 0.39
N LEU A 87 11.89 -14.21 1.64
CA LEU A 87 11.10 -13.40 2.58
C LEU A 87 11.67 -11.99 2.79
N VAL A 88 12.99 -11.85 2.92
CA VAL A 88 13.63 -10.54 3.09
C VAL A 88 13.62 -9.67 1.83
N ARG A 89 13.16 -10.22 0.71
CA ARG A 89 12.98 -9.50 -0.56
C ARG A 89 11.53 -9.12 -0.84
N VAL A 90 10.65 -9.33 0.14
CA VAL A 90 9.24 -8.94 0.06
C VAL A 90 9.08 -7.50 0.49
N ALA A 91 8.32 -6.72 -0.28
CA ALA A 91 7.79 -5.42 0.11
C ALA A 91 6.26 -5.44 -0.01
N HIS A 92 5.59 -4.82 0.94
CA HIS A 92 4.14 -4.66 0.91
C HIS A 92 3.74 -3.28 0.44
N ILE A 93 2.74 -3.21 -0.45
CA ILE A 93 1.90 -2.03 -0.56
C ILE A 93 0.91 -2.16 0.59
N GLU A 94 1.16 -1.40 1.66
CA GLU A 94 0.49 -1.63 2.95
C GLU A 94 -0.80 -0.83 3.06
N THR A 95 -0.72 0.48 2.86
CA THR A 95 -1.86 1.38 3.03
C THR A 95 -1.87 2.41 1.91
N CYS A 96 -3.04 2.63 1.32
CA CYS A 96 -3.28 3.72 0.39
C CYS A 96 -4.62 4.37 0.70
N ALA A 97 -4.67 5.69 0.72
CA ALA A 97 -5.93 6.42 0.83
C ALA A 97 -5.91 7.65 -0.07
N VAL A 98 -7.06 7.96 -0.66
CA VAL A 98 -7.30 9.10 -1.53
C VAL A 98 -8.46 9.90 -0.94
N LEU A 99 -8.28 11.19 -0.72
CA LEU A 99 -9.36 12.07 -0.29
C LEU A 99 -10.50 12.07 -1.32
N PRO A 100 -11.77 12.11 -0.87
CA PRO A 100 -12.94 11.98 -1.72
C PRO A 100 -12.97 12.97 -2.89
N GLU A 101 -12.59 14.22 -2.65
CA GLU A 101 -12.56 15.28 -3.65
C GLU A 101 -11.52 15.07 -4.77
N TYR A 102 -10.55 14.17 -4.53
CA TYR A 102 -9.51 13.82 -5.51
C TYR A 102 -9.70 12.43 -6.13
N GLN A 103 -10.76 11.72 -5.77
CA GLN A 103 -11.11 10.45 -6.42
C GLN A 103 -11.37 10.64 -7.92
N GLY A 104 -11.20 9.57 -8.70
CA GLY A 104 -11.33 9.64 -10.16
C GLY A 104 -10.07 10.13 -10.91
N ASN A 105 -9.06 10.61 -10.20
CA ASN A 105 -7.78 11.05 -10.79
C ASN A 105 -6.71 9.96 -10.91
N ARG A 106 -7.05 8.70 -10.64
CA ARG A 106 -6.14 7.54 -10.68
C ARG A 106 -4.92 7.68 -9.75
N LEU A 107 -5.06 8.39 -8.64
CA LEU A 107 -3.94 8.69 -7.73
C LEU A 107 -3.34 7.43 -7.13
N GLU A 108 -4.16 6.46 -6.68
CA GLU A 108 -3.65 5.18 -6.17
C GLU A 108 -2.80 4.47 -7.23
N SER A 109 -3.28 4.35 -8.47
CA SER A 109 -2.51 3.72 -9.56
C SER A 109 -1.22 4.47 -9.86
N THR A 110 -1.22 5.80 -9.79
CA THR A 110 -0.03 6.64 -9.99
C THR A 110 0.98 6.46 -8.86
N LEU A 111 0.52 6.43 -7.61
CA LEU A 111 1.37 6.18 -6.44
C LEU A 111 1.98 4.78 -6.46
N ILE A 112 1.21 3.75 -6.85
CA ILE A 112 1.72 2.38 -7.04
C ILE A 112 2.83 2.39 -8.10
N LYS A 113 2.61 3.02 -9.24
CA LYS A 113 3.61 3.10 -10.32
C LYS A 113 4.91 3.75 -9.84
N GLU A 114 4.81 4.85 -9.11
CA GLU A 114 5.98 5.56 -8.57
C GLU A 114 6.72 4.71 -7.52
N ALA A 115 5.97 4.05 -6.61
CA ALA A 115 6.55 3.14 -5.63
C ALA A 115 7.29 1.97 -6.30
N LEU A 116 6.74 1.39 -7.36
CA LEU A 116 7.42 0.33 -8.13
C LEU A 116 8.73 0.84 -8.76
N SER A 117 8.74 2.04 -9.33
CA SER A 117 9.95 2.65 -9.90
C SER A 117 11.05 2.84 -8.86
N ILE A 118 10.68 3.17 -7.62
CA ILE A 118 11.63 3.26 -6.50
C ILE A 118 12.13 1.86 -6.12
N LEU A 119 11.22 0.91 -5.97
CA LEU A 119 11.54 -0.47 -5.57
C LEU A 119 12.42 -1.19 -6.59
N GLU A 120 12.30 -0.89 -7.88
CA GLU A 120 13.18 -1.42 -8.94
C GLU A 120 14.67 -1.13 -8.69
N LYS A 121 14.99 -0.08 -7.94
CA LYS A 121 16.36 0.33 -7.57
C LYS A 121 16.84 -0.27 -6.25
N THR A 122 16.06 -1.13 -5.63
CA THR A 122 16.34 -1.78 -4.34
C THR A 122 16.56 -3.28 -4.49
N SER A 123 16.78 -4.01 -3.40
CA SER A 123 16.86 -5.48 -3.40
C SER A 123 15.50 -6.18 -3.35
N TYR A 124 14.41 -5.46 -3.16
CA TYR A 124 13.06 -6.03 -3.09
C TYR A 124 12.57 -6.46 -4.47
N THR A 125 12.13 -7.71 -4.59
CA THR A 125 11.71 -8.32 -5.86
C THR A 125 10.28 -8.81 -5.84
N HIS A 126 9.73 -9.10 -4.66
CA HIS A 126 8.37 -9.60 -4.48
C HIS A 126 7.51 -8.50 -3.88
N ILE A 127 6.62 -7.94 -4.68
CA ILE A 127 5.75 -6.84 -4.24
C ILE A 127 4.34 -7.39 -4.06
N LEU A 128 3.81 -7.26 -2.85
CA LEU A 128 2.51 -7.79 -2.46
C LEU A 128 1.64 -6.71 -1.81
N GLY A 129 0.34 -6.90 -1.94
CA GLY A 129 -0.65 -6.11 -1.24
C GLY A 129 -1.95 -6.88 -1.08
N THR A 130 -2.78 -6.49 -0.13
CA THR A 130 -4.09 -7.10 0.07
C THR A 130 -5.20 -6.10 -0.22
N VAL A 131 -6.24 -6.52 -0.92
CA VAL A 131 -7.40 -5.69 -1.25
C VAL A 131 -8.68 -6.49 -1.03
N HIS A 132 -9.71 -5.86 -0.48
CA HIS A 132 -11.03 -6.46 -0.42
C HIS A 132 -11.58 -6.67 -1.83
N PRO A 133 -12.14 -7.86 -2.17
CA PRO A 133 -12.62 -8.16 -3.54
C PRO A 133 -13.61 -7.16 -4.10
N ASP A 134 -14.46 -6.57 -3.25
CA ASP A 134 -15.47 -5.60 -3.66
C ASP A 134 -14.92 -4.17 -3.82
N ASN A 135 -13.69 -3.91 -3.37
CA ASN A 135 -13.00 -2.64 -3.63
C ASN A 135 -12.41 -2.63 -5.04
N LEU A 136 -13.30 -2.60 -6.03
CA LEU A 136 -12.95 -2.72 -7.45
C LEU A 136 -12.00 -1.61 -7.92
N ALA A 137 -12.08 -0.42 -7.35
CA ALA A 137 -11.20 0.68 -7.71
C ALA A 137 -9.74 0.37 -7.34
N SER A 138 -9.50 -0.13 -6.13
CA SER A 138 -8.18 -0.52 -5.68
C SER A 138 -7.68 -1.76 -6.43
N VAL A 139 -8.49 -2.80 -6.59
CA VAL A 139 -8.15 -3.97 -7.41
C VAL A 139 -7.68 -3.53 -8.80
N LYS A 140 -8.42 -2.65 -9.47
CA LYS A 140 -8.06 -2.12 -10.78
C LYS A 140 -6.74 -1.34 -10.78
N SER A 141 -6.47 -0.59 -9.72
CA SER A 141 -5.20 0.15 -9.58
C SER A 141 -3.99 -0.79 -9.54
N PHE A 142 -4.10 -1.90 -8.84
CA PHE A 142 -3.06 -2.94 -8.83
C PHE A 142 -2.92 -3.63 -10.19
N LEU A 143 -4.03 -4.11 -10.79
CA LEU A 143 -4.00 -4.78 -12.10
C LEU A 143 -3.40 -3.90 -13.19
N ASN A 144 -3.72 -2.61 -13.20
CA ASN A 144 -3.16 -1.65 -14.16
C ASN A 144 -1.64 -1.45 -14.02
N ASN A 145 -1.07 -1.83 -12.86
CA ASN A 145 0.36 -1.79 -12.58
C ASN A 145 1.04 -3.17 -12.72
N GLY A 146 0.36 -4.13 -13.35
CA GLY A 146 0.91 -5.44 -13.67
C GLY A 146 0.92 -6.44 -12.51
N PHE A 147 0.15 -6.19 -11.46
CA PHE A 147 -0.14 -7.19 -10.44
C PHE A 147 -1.16 -8.21 -10.96
N HIS A 148 -1.17 -9.39 -10.37
CA HIS A 148 -2.24 -10.37 -10.53
C HIS A 148 -2.74 -10.84 -9.17
N ASN A 149 -3.95 -11.38 -9.13
CA ASN A 149 -4.48 -11.98 -7.91
C ASN A 149 -3.91 -13.40 -7.76
N GLU A 150 -3.02 -13.59 -6.81
CA GLU A 150 -2.39 -14.88 -6.53
C GLU A 150 -3.32 -15.80 -5.74
N LYS A 151 -3.93 -15.27 -4.70
CA LYS A 151 -4.87 -16.00 -3.82
C LYS A 151 -5.99 -15.07 -3.33
N THR A 152 -7.12 -15.67 -2.98
CA THR A 152 -8.20 -15.00 -2.25
C THR A 152 -8.47 -15.79 -0.98
N VAL A 153 -8.18 -15.18 0.15
CA VAL A 153 -8.18 -15.87 1.45
C VAL A 153 -8.73 -14.97 2.56
N PRO A 154 -9.21 -15.55 3.68
CA PRO A 154 -9.50 -14.79 4.89
C PRO A 154 -8.20 -14.23 5.49
N LYS A 155 -8.22 -12.95 5.87
CA LYS A 155 -7.15 -12.23 6.56
C LYS A 155 -7.77 -11.39 7.70
N TYR A 156 -6.94 -10.83 8.57
CA TYR A 156 -7.34 -9.81 9.54
C TYR A 156 -8.62 -10.16 10.33
N GLY A 157 -8.66 -11.37 10.91
CA GLY A 157 -9.83 -11.82 11.67
C GLY A 157 -10.99 -12.39 10.83
N GLY A 158 -10.71 -12.82 9.59
CA GLY A 158 -11.69 -13.52 8.73
C GLY A 158 -12.24 -12.70 7.58
N VAL A 159 -11.78 -11.47 7.39
CA VAL A 159 -12.17 -10.64 6.25
C VAL A 159 -11.49 -11.14 4.97
N ILE A 160 -12.30 -11.35 3.91
CA ILE A 160 -11.78 -11.85 2.63
C ILE A 160 -10.88 -10.80 1.96
N ARG A 161 -9.72 -11.25 1.48
CA ARG A 161 -8.75 -10.42 0.75
C ARG A 161 -8.23 -11.14 -0.49
N HIS A 162 -8.11 -10.39 -1.58
CA HIS A 162 -7.19 -10.75 -2.65
C HIS A 162 -5.76 -10.49 -2.17
N ILE A 163 -4.87 -11.43 -2.40
CA ILE A 163 -3.41 -11.22 -2.31
C ILE A 163 -2.93 -10.91 -3.70
N LEU A 164 -2.64 -9.64 -3.95
CA LEU A 164 -2.15 -9.15 -5.23
C LEU A 164 -0.63 -9.19 -5.22
N TYR A 165 -0.06 -9.77 -6.26
CA TYR A 165 1.36 -10.05 -6.37
C TYR A 165 1.94 -9.56 -7.69
N LYS A 166 3.13 -8.99 -7.60
CA LYS A 166 3.99 -8.66 -8.74
C LYS A 166 5.43 -9.01 -8.41
N LYS A 167 6.08 -9.74 -9.31
CA LYS A 167 7.53 -9.94 -9.29
C LYS A 167 8.21 -8.88 -10.14
N LEU A 168 9.23 -8.23 -9.60
CA LEU A 168 10.10 -7.32 -10.37
C LEU A 168 11.21 -8.12 -11.03
N ASP A 169 11.42 -7.87 -12.30
CA ASP A 169 12.51 -8.46 -13.07
C ASP A 169 13.81 -7.71 -12.75
N LYS A 170 14.80 -8.43 -12.22
CA LYS A 170 16.13 -7.88 -11.85
C LYS A 170 17.21 -8.88 -12.19
#